data_449659bd35f03a78bfdb349580cbc6f6
#
_entry.id   449659bd35f03a78bfdb349580cbc6f6
#
_cell.length_a   1.000
_cell.length_b   1.000
_cell.length_c   1.000
_cell.angle_alpha   90.00
_cell.angle_beta   90.00
_cell.angle_gamma   90.00
#
_symmetry.space_group_name_H-M   'P 1'
#
loop_
_entity.id
_entity.type
_entity.pdbx_description
1 polymer ?
#
loop_
_entity_poly.entity_id
_entity_poly.type
_entity_poly.pdbx_seq_one_letter_code
_entity_poly.pdbx_strand_id
1 'polypeptide(L)'
;YLMTLDSVVIDSLIAAPAEAGEYAGFYQFKNLTKVGNYIVRASAEGYVDGYMHFALRSKREFSVFVKSIRLAKAHELAEVTVKATKVKMVVAGDTIVYNADAFNLAEGSMLDALISKLPGARLTKDGQIFVNGKYIQSLLVNGREFFSGNPKLALENLPAYTVNKIKVFNKSGAASKLAGRDMGDKNYVMDVKLKKEYAVGYMGNVEAGAGSNPAGYTID
;
A
#
# COMPACT_ATOMS: atom_id res chain seq x y z
N TYR A 1 17.81 -5.44 23.43
CA TYR A 1 18.30 -4.30 22.64
C TYR A 1 17.53 -3.04 23.03
N LEU A 2 18.25 -1.95 23.22
CA LEU A 2 17.72 -0.59 23.33
C LEU A 2 17.87 0.12 21.99
N MET A 3 16.82 0.72 21.47
CA MET A 3 16.79 1.26 20.11
C MET A 3 16.11 2.63 20.08
N THR A 4 16.46 3.43 19.06
CA THR A 4 15.69 4.61 18.66
C THR A 4 14.40 4.20 17.93
N LEU A 5 13.49 5.14 17.67
CA LEU A 5 12.27 4.90 16.86
C LEU A 5 12.60 4.49 15.40
N ASP A 6 13.76 4.90 14.91
CA ASP A 6 14.26 4.55 13.56
C ASP A 6 14.96 3.18 13.53
N SER A 7 14.77 2.36 14.58
CA SER A 7 15.34 1.02 14.70
C SER A 7 16.89 0.95 14.79
N VAL A 8 17.54 2.07 15.11
CA VAL A 8 18.99 2.08 15.35
C VAL A 8 19.27 1.57 16.76
N VAL A 9 20.08 0.52 16.87
CA VAL A 9 20.48 -0.06 18.16
C VAL A 9 21.46 0.88 18.86
N ILE A 10 21.12 1.28 20.10
CA ILE A 10 21.95 2.13 20.96
C ILE A 10 22.79 1.27 21.91
N ASP A 11 22.16 0.23 22.46
CA ASP A 11 22.77 -0.65 23.44
C ASP A 11 22.14 -2.04 23.41
N SER A 12 22.86 -3.05 23.87
CA SER A 12 22.35 -4.41 23.95
C SER A 12 22.90 -5.11 25.18
N LEU A 13 22.10 -5.99 25.77
CA LEU A 13 22.49 -6.81 26.92
C LEU A 13 21.74 -8.14 26.89
N ILE A 14 22.24 -9.09 27.64
CA ILE A 14 21.57 -10.35 27.94
C ILE A 14 20.86 -10.19 29.28
N ALA A 15 19.56 -10.50 29.30
CA ALA A 15 18.78 -10.48 30.54
C ALA A 15 19.28 -11.57 31.49
N ALA A 16 19.31 -11.27 32.79
CA ALA A 16 19.78 -12.22 33.79
C ALA A 16 18.86 -13.47 33.84
N PRO A 17 19.43 -14.70 33.90
CA PRO A 17 18.63 -15.88 34.14
C PRO A 17 17.97 -15.84 35.51
N ALA A 18 16.83 -16.49 35.68
CA ALA A 18 16.19 -16.62 36.98
C ALA A 18 17.00 -17.60 37.85
N GLU A 19 17.61 -17.09 38.90
CA GLU A 19 17.99 -17.94 40.00
C GLU A 19 16.83 -18.03 41.00
N ALA A 20 16.78 -19.10 41.80
CA ALA A 20 15.65 -19.34 42.69
C ALA A 20 15.43 -18.16 43.66
N GLY A 21 14.36 -17.43 43.47
CA GLY A 21 13.94 -16.28 44.27
C GLY A 21 14.15 -14.90 43.66
N GLU A 22 14.77 -14.80 42.49
CA GLU A 22 14.96 -13.56 41.76
C GLU A 22 14.01 -13.38 40.57
N TYR A 23 13.83 -12.12 40.13
CA TYR A 23 13.02 -11.80 38.97
C TYR A 23 13.65 -12.35 37.68
N ALA A 24 13.06 -13.38 37.08
CA ALA A 24 13.48 -13.92 35.81
C ALA A 24 13.48 -12.84 34.74
N GLY A 25 14.58 -12.76 33.98
CA GLY A 25 14.67 -11.85 32.85
C GLY A 25 14.87 -10.38 33.23
N PHE A 26 15.46 -10.11 34.40
CA PHE A 26 15.81 -8.74 34.77
C PHE A 26 16.82 -8.16 33.77
N TYR A 27 16.57 -6.93 33.35
CA TYR A 27 17.46 -6.17 32.47
C TYR A 27 17.52 -4.71 32.87
N GLN A 28 18.70 -4.09 32.70
CA GLN A 28 18.91 -2.69 32.99
C GLN A 28 19.89 -2.08 31.99
N PHE A 29 19.44 -1.09 31.23
CA PHE A 29 20.31 -0.25 30.41
C PHE A 29 20.83 0.91 31.25
N LYS A 30 22.12 1.18 31.17
CA LYS A 30 22.79 2.28 31.87
C LYS A 30 23.20 3.34 30.84
N ASN A 31 23.39 4.59 31.33
CA ASN A 31 23.93 5.69 30.54
C ASN A 31 23.03 6.20 29.35
N LEU A 32 21.73 6.04 29.46
CA LEU A 32 20.82 6.69 28.53
C LEU A 32 20.67 8.17 28.90
N THR A 33 21.40 9.05 28.20
CA THR A 33 21.54 10.48 28.58
C THR A 33 20.71 11.44 27.71
N LYS A 34 20.20 10.97 26.57
CA LYS A 34 19.42 11.80 25.66
C LYS A 34 17.92 11.67 25.95
N VAL A 35 17.25 12.81 26.11
CA VAL A 35 15.78 12.87 26.20
C VAL A 35 15.18 12.45 24.85
N GLY A 36 14.16 11.59 24.85
CA GLY A 36 13.55 11.10 23.63
C GLY A 36 12.68 9.88 23.85
N ASN A 37 12.13 9.38 22.73
CA ASN A 37 11.36 8.14 22.69
C ASN A 37 12.27 6.98 22.27
N TYR A 38 12.09 5.85 22.93
CA TYR A 38 12.92 4.67 22.74
C TYR A 38 12.08 3.40 22.67
N ILE A 39 12.69 2.36 22.11
CA ILE A 39 12.13 1.03 22.01
C ILE A 39 13.07 0.05 22.71
N VAL A 40 12.53 -0.79 23.58
CA VAL A 40 13.21 -2.00 24.05
C VAL A 40 12.69 -3.18 23.24
N ARG A 41 13.59 -3.88 22.57
CA ARG A 41 13.31 -5.14 21.88
C ARG A 41 13.90 -6.30 22.70
N ALA A 42 13.07 -7.25 23.06
CA ALA A 42 13.48 -8.52 23.65
C ALA A 42 13.41 -9.61 22.58
N SER A 43 14.46 -10.43 22.49
CA SER A 43 14.57 -11.54 21.55
C SER A 43 15.10 -12.78 22.28
N ALA A 44 14.53 -13.95 22.00
CA ALA A 44 15.00 -15.23 22.48
C ALA A 44 14.79 -16.30 21.39
N GLU A 45 15.65 -17.30 21.38
CA GLU A 45 15.55 -18.42 20.43
C GLU A 45 14.24 -19.20 20.63
N GLY A 46 13.50 -19.44 19.54
CA GLY A 46 12.20 -20.12 19.58
C GLY A 46 11.03 -19.23 20.02
N TYR A 47 11.24 -17.94 20.18
CA TYR A 47 10.21 -16.97 20.56
C TYR A 47 10.12 -15.84 19.52
N VAL A 48 8.97 -15.21 19.45
CA VAL A 48 8.77 -13.99 18.65
C VAL A 48 9.25 -12.79 19.44
N ASP A 49 9.92 -11.87 18.77
CA ASP A 49 10.44 -10.65 19.36
C ASP A 49 9.33 -9.82 20.01
N GLY A 50 9.57 -9.39 21.24
CA GLY A 50 8.69 -8.49 21.97
C GLY A 50 9.23 -7.06 21.96
N TYR A 51 8.34 -6.09 21.89
CA TYR A 51 8.69 -4.66 21.83
C TYR A 51 7.98 -3.87 22.93
N MET A 52 8.70 -2.90 23.49
CA MET A 52 8.16 -1.97 24.49
C MET A 52 8.64 -0.55 24.17
N HIS A 53 7.70 0.37 24.06
CA HIS A 53 7.98 1.79 23.86
C HIS A 53 8.01 2.52 25.20
N PHE A 54 8.97 3.42 25.37
CA PHE A 54 9.03 4.32 26.51
C PHE A 54 9.62 5.66 26.13
N ALA A 55 9.39 6.67 26.96
CA ALA A 55 9.92 8.02 26.79
C ALA A 55 10.80 8.39 27.99
N LEU A 56 12.01 8.86 27.71
CA LEU A 56 12.83 9.58 28.71
C LEU A 56 12.51 11.07 28.58
N ARG A 57 11.83 11.64 29.58
CA ARG A 57 11.30 13.01 29.53
C ARG A 57 12.25 14.06 30.08
N SER A 58 13.18 13.65 30.92
CA SER A 58 14.11 14.56 31.58
C SER A 58 15.48 13.90 31.82
N LYS A 59 16.55 14.67 31.64
CA LYS A 59 17.91 14.23 31.99
C LYS A 59 18.11 14.00 33.53
N ARG A 60 17.16 14.44 34.34
CA ARG A 60 17.16 14.24 35.81
C ARG A 60 16.41 12.99 36.26
N GLU A 61 15.82 12.26 35.33
CA GLU A 61 15.23 10.95 35.61
C GLU A 61 16.37 9.94 35.85
N PHE A 62 16.57 9.54 37.09
CA PHE A 62 17.61 8.58 37.46
C PHE A 62 17.28 7.15 37.06
N SER A 63 15.99 6.82 36.87
CA SER A 63 15.52 5.52 36.41
C SER A 63 14.14 5.62 35.79
N VAL A 64 13.92 4.87 34.71
CA VAL A 64 12.61 4.66 34.07
C VAL A 64 12.28 3.19 34.22
N PHE A 65 11.19 2.87 34.89
CA PHE A 65 10.69 1.51 34.97
C PHE A 65 9.78 1.22 33.78
N VAL A 66 10.14 0.22 33.01
CA VAL A 66 9.32 -0.26 31.92
C VAL A 66 8.62 -1.56 32.31
N LYS A 67 7.44 -1.82 31.74
CA LYS A 67 6.69 -3.04 31.99
C LYS A 67 7.46 -4.25 31.47
N SER A 68 7.20 -5.43 32.05
CA SER A 68 7.75 -6.70 31.55
C SER A 68 7.34 -6.96 30.10
N ILE A 69 8.28 -7.39 29.29
CA ILE A 69 8.05 -7.85 27.92
C ILE A 69 7.84 -9.35 27.95
N ARG A 70 6.65 -9.81 27.57
CA ARG A 70 6.34 -11.25 27.45
C ARG A 70 6.63 -11.68 26.02
N LEU A 71 7.39 -12.75 25.86
CA LEU A 71 7.68 -13.36 24.58
C LEU A 71 6.74 -14.56 24.36
N ALA A 72 6.15 -14.65 23.18
CA ALA A 72 5.34 -15.79 22.76
C ALA A 72 6.20 -16.78 21.98
N LYS A 73 5.96 -18.09 22.13
CA LYS A 73 6.67 -19.11 21.38
C LYS A 73 6.40 -18.98 19.88
N ALA A 74 7.44 -19.12 19.06
CA ALA A 74 7.34 -18.90 17.62
C ALA A 74 6.34 -19.83 16.92
N HIS A 75 6.16 -21.07 17.41
CA HIS A 75 5.22 -22.04 16.81
C HIS A 75 3.75 -21.81 17.24
N GLU A 76 3.50 -21.06 18.30
CA GLU A 76 2.14 -20.66 18.68
C GLU A 76 1.61 -19.52 17.79
N LEU A 77 2.51 -18.89 17.03
CA LEU A 77 2.20 -17.78 16.12
C LEU A 77 2.14 -18.20 14.64
N ALA A 78 2.30 -19.50 14.33
CA ALA A 78 2.19 -20.00 12.95
C ALA A 78 0.82 -19.72 12.31
N GLU A 79 -0.19 -19.30 13.08
CA GLU A 79 -1.53 -18.99 12.62
C GLU A 79 -1.99 -17.55 12.86
N VAL A 80 -1.13 -16.69 13.44
CA VAL A 80 -1.39 -15.26 13.44
C VAL A 80 -0.87 -14.67 12.14
N THR A 81 -1.62 -14.89 11.07
CA THR A 81 -1.52 -14.02 9.90
C THR A 81 -1.79 -12.60 10.40
N VAL A 82 -0.74 -11.81 10.61
CA VAL A 82 -0.88 -10.35 10.73
C VAL A 82 -1.41 -9.89 9.38
N LYS A 83 -2.73 -9.91 9.25
CA LYS A 83 -3.40 -9.14 8.21
C LYS A 83 -3.14 -7.69 8.59
N ALA A 84 -2.00 -7.17 8.19
CA ALA A 84 -1.83 -5.74 8.11
C ALA A 84 -2.99 -5.25 7.27
N THR A 85 -3.98 -4.63 7.89
CA THR A 85 -5.13 -4.09 7.18
C THR A 85 -4.57 -2.95 6.34
N LYS A 86 -4.22 -3.27 5.10
CA LYS A 86 -3.75 -2.25 4.15
C LYS A 86 -4.86 -1.22 4.02
N VAL A 87 -4.54 0.04 4.26
CA VAL A 87 -5.50 1.14 4.09
C VAL A 87 -5.99 1.12 2.64
N LYS A 88 -7.28 0.85 2.46
CA LYS A 88 -7.88 0.70 1.12
C LYS A 88 -7.97 2.02 0.37
N MET A 89 -8.26 3.10 1.09
CA MET A 89 -8.54 4.42 0.52
C MET A 89 -8.05 5.52 1.45
N VAL A 90 -7.46 6.55 0.86
CA VAL A 90 -7.06 7.79 1.54
C VAL A 90 -7.62 8.96 0.75
N VAL A 91 -8.19 9.94 1.43
CA VAL A 91 -8.63 11.21 0.84
C VAL A 91 -7.61 12.27 1.21
N ALA A 92 -6.97 12.87 0.21
CA ALA A 92 -5.97 13.92 0.36
C ALA A 92 -6.42 15.16 -0.42
N GLY A 93 -7.03 16.11 0.28
CA GLY A 93 -7.66 17.28 -0.35
C GLY A 93 -8.83 16.86 -1.26
N ASP A 94 -8.77 17.20 -2.53
CA ASP A 94 -9.76 16.82 -3.57
C ASP A 94 -9.41 15.51 -4.29
N THR A 95 -8.32 14.86 -3.90
CA THR A 95 -7.84 13.61 -4.50
C THR A 95 -8.19 12.41 -3.63
N ILE A 96 -8.81 11.41 -4.25
CA ILE A 96 -9.03 10.09 -3.64
C ILE A 96 -7.94 9.15 -4.14
N VAL A 97 -7.24 8.48 -3.23
CA VAL A 97 -6.20 7.50 -3.55
C VAL A 97 -6.62 6.14 -3.04
N TYR A 98 -6.78 5.19 -3.93
CA TYR A 98 -7.03 3.77 -3.62
C TYR A 98 -5.73 2.98 -3.73
N ASN A 99 -5.49 2.11 -2.77
CA ASN A 99 -4.35 1.18 -2.79
C ASN A 99 -4.81 -0.15 -3.39
N ALA A 100 -4.35 -0.48 -4.59
CA ALA A 100 -4.79 -1.67 -5.31
C ALA A 100 -4.51 -2.98 -4.56
N ASP A 101 -3.35 -3.06 -3.90
CA ASP A 101 -2.95 -4.25 -3.14
C ASP A 101 -3.80 -4.50 -1.87
N ALA A 102 -4.68 -3.56 -1.50
CA ALA A 102 -5.58 -3.73 -0.37
C ALA A 102 -6.90 -4.43 -0.74
N PHE A 103 -7.11 -4.74 -2.02
CA PHE A 103 -8.30 -5.41 -2.53
C PHE A 103 -7.97 -6.86 -2.95
N ASN A 104 -8.67 -7.81 -2.36
CA ASN A 104 -8.54 -9.21 -2.74
C ASN A 104 -9.28 -9.44 -4.07
N LEU A 105 -8.52 -9.79 -5.09
CA LEU A 105 -9.01 -10.13 -6.42
C LEU A 105 -8.65 -11.58 -6.73
N ALA A 106 -9.45 -12.22 -7.57
CA ALA A 106 -9.10 -13.53 -8.12
C ALA A 106 -7.87 -13.40 -9.04
N GLU A 107 -7.10 -14.46 -9.14
CA GLU A 107 -6.00 -14.52 -10.12
C GLU A 107 -6.52 -14.33 -11.53
N GLY A 108 -5.81 -13.54 -12.34
CA GLY A 108 -6.25 -13.20 -13.70
C GLY A 108 -7.31 -12.09 -13.79
N SER A 109 -7.72 -11.47 -12.66
CA SER A 109 -8.65 -10.34 -12.71
C SER A 109 -8.07 -9.16 -13.47
N MET A 110 -8.93 -8.49 -14.26
CA MET A 110 -8.60 -7.27 -14.99
C MET A 110 -8.97 -6.01 -14.19
N LEU A 111 -8.69 -4.85 -14.76
CA LEU A 111 -8.90 -3.55 -14.12
C LEU A 111 -10.38 -3.30 -13.77
N ASP A 112 -11.31 -3.79 -14.56
CA ASP A 112 -12.76 -3.71 -14.31
C ASP A 112 -13.16 -4.33 -12.98
N ALA A 113 -12.63 -5.53 -12.68
CA ALA A 113 -12.85 -6.22 -11.41
C ALA A 113 -12.28 -5.43 -10.21
N LEU A 114 -11.13 -4.78 -10.37
CA LEU A 114 -10.55 -3.92 -9.36
C LEU A 114 -11.42 -2.69 -9.12
N ILE A 115 -11.80 -1.97 -10.18
CA ILE A 115 -12.62 -0.75 -10.08
C ILE A 115 -13.98 -1.05 -9.44
N SER A 116 -14.59 -2.18 -9.78
CA SER A 116 -15.87 -2.59 -9.19
C SER A 116 -15.81 -2.84 -7.67
N LYS A 117 -14.62 -3.08 -7.11
CA LYS A 117 -14.41 -3.25 -5.66
C LYS A 117 -14.01 -1.98 -4.93
N LEU A 118 -13.75 -0.87 -5.64
CA LEU A 118 -13.37 0.39 -5.01
C LEU A 118 -14.56 1.01 -4.26
N PRO A 119 -14.40 1.44 -3.00
CA PRO A 119 -15.43 2.15 -2.27
C PRO A 119 -15.91 3.40 -3.01
N GLY A 120 -17.21 3.53 -3.18
CA GLY A 120 -17.82 4.67 -3.88
C GLY A 120 -17.70 4.64 -5.40
N ALA A 121 -17.06 3.63 -5.99
CA ALA A 121 -16.98 3.46 -7.43
C ALA A 121 -18.16 2.60 -7.95
N ARG A 122 -18.60 2.90 -9.16
CA ARG A 122 -19.57 2.12 -9.92
C ARG A 122 -19.14 2.06 -11.39
N LEU A 123 -19.11 0.86 -11.91
CA LEU A 123 -18.85 0.57 -13.32
C LEU A 123 -20.14 0.13 -13.98
N THR A 124 -20.45 0.72 -15.14
CA THR A 124 -21.61 0.29 -15.97
C THR A 124 -21.18 -0.78 -16.97
N LYS A 125 -22.14 -1.49 -17.56
CA LYS A 125 -21.89 -2.50 -18.59
C LYS A 125 -21.24 -1.90 -19.85
N ASP A 126 -21.45 -0.61 -20.12
CA ASP A 126 -20.88 0.12 -21.24
C ASP A 126 -19.46 0.65 -20.96
N GLY A 127 -18.87 0.29 -19.82
CA GLY A 127 -17.52 0.72 -19.44
C GLY A 127 -17.44 2.14 -18.85
N GLN A 128 -18.58 2.76 -18.53
CA GLN A 128 -18.58 4.07 -17.87
C GLN A 128 -18.29 3.93 -16.37
N ILE A 129 -17.42 4.78 -15.86
CA ILE A 129 -16.96 4.77 -14.48
C ILE A 129 -17.54 5.97 -13.75
N PHE A 130 -18.10 5.74 -12.57
CA PHE A 130 -18.54 6.78 -11.65
C PHE A 130 -17.85 6.61 -10.32
N VAL A 131 -17.41 7.69 -9.70
CA VAL A 131 -16.85 7.69 -8.33
C VAL A 131 -17.56 8.75 -7.51
N ASN A 132 -18.14 8.34 -6.38
CA ASN A 132 -18.96 9.20 -5.52
C ASN A 132 -20.08 9.92 -6.30
N GLY A 133 -20.71 9.20 -7.25
CA GLY A 133 -21.79 9.73 -8.10
C GLY A 133 -21.34 10.63 -9.25
N LYS A 134 -20.04 10.96 -9.37
CA LYS A 134 -19.49 11.78 -10.46
C LYS A 134 -18.92 10.89 -11.55
N TYR A 135 -19.26 11.22 -12.81
CA TYR A 135 -18.74 10.54 -13.98
C TYR A 135 -17.23 10.82 -14.18
N ILE A 136 -16.47 9.79 -14.46
CA ILE A 136 -15.05 9.88 -14.83
C ILE A 136 -14.94 10.16 -16.33
N GLN A 137 -14.48 11.35 -16.66
CA GLN A 137 -14.39 11.83 -18.04
C GLN A 137 -13.20 11.22 -18.81
N SER A 138 -12.10 10.89 -18.10
CA SER A 138 -10.94 10.27 -18.70
C SER A 138 -10.29 9.26 -17.76
N LEU A 139 -9.94 8.09 -18.32
CA LEU A 139 -9.11 7.09 -17.66
C LEU A 139 -7.67 7.23 -18.16
N LEU A 140 -6.76 7.45 -17.21
CA LEU A 140 -5.35 7.62 -17.51
C LEU A 140 -4.57 6.42 -16.96
N VAL A 141 -3.47 6.07 -17.61
CA VAL A 141 -2.48 5.11 -17.10
C VAL A 141 -1.14 5.84 -16.98
N ASN A 142 -0.60 5.88 -15.76
CA ASN A 142 0.61 6.64 -15.43
C ASN A 142 0.56 8.12 -15.87
N GLY A 143 -0.65 8.74 -15.82
CA GLY A 143 -0.88 10.14 -16.15
C GLY A 143 -1.09 10.44 -17.64
N ARG A 144 -1.07 9.41 -18.48
CA ARG A 144 -1.25 9.54 -19.94
C ARG A 144 -2.56 8.85 -20.36
N GLU A 145 -3.18 9.34 -21.41
CA GLU A 145 -4.29 8.64 -22.04
C GLU A 145 -3.77 7.35 -22.68
N PHE A 146 -4.52 6.28 -22.47
CA PHE A 146 -4.17 4.96 -22.93
C PHE A 146 -5.29 4.47 -23.87
N PHE A 147 -4.94 3.68 -24.88
CA PHE A 147 -5.89 3.18 -25.89
C PHE A 147 -6.75 4.30 -26.53
N SER A 148 -6.12 5.37 -27.01
CA SER A 148 -6.82 6.50 -27.67
C SER A 148 -8.00 7.06 -26.86
N GLY A 149 -7.92 6.98 -25.52
CA GLY A 149 -8.95 7.46 -24.61
C GLY A 149 -10.16 6.52 -24.44
N ASN A 150 -10.14 5.29 -24.98
CA ASN A 150 -11.20 4.33 -24.76
C ASN A 150 -11.05 3.60 -23.41
N PRO A 151 -11.88 3.93 -22.38
CA PRO A 151 -11.75 3.31 -21.07
C PRO A 151 -12.00 1.79 -21.10
N LYS A 152 -12.88 1.32 -21.97
CA LYS A 152 -13.28 -0.08 -22.06
C LYS A 152 -12.10 -0.98 -22.41
N LEU A 153 -11.25 -0.56 -23.34
CA LEU A 153 -10.04 -1.32 -23.69
C LEU A 153 -9.07 -1.44 -22.50
N ALA A 154 -8.89 -0.38 -21.74
CA ALA A 154 -8.06 -0.44 -20.54
C ALA A 154 -8.67 -1.33 -19.47
N LEU A 155 -9.99 -1.28 -19.28
CA LEU A 155 -10.71 -2.08 -18.30
C LEU A 155 -10.58 -3.58 -18.54
N GLU A 156 -10.69 -3.99 -19.80
CA GLU A 156 -10.70 -5.39 -20.21
C GLU A 156 -9.29 -5.98 -20.43
N ASN A 157 -8.27 -5.15 -20.67
CA ASN A 157 -6.94 -5.63 -21.05
C ASN A 157 -5.83 -5.29 -20.06
N LEU A 158 -6.08 -4.46 -19.04
CA LEU A 158 -5.07 -4.15 -18.02
C LEU A 158 -5.23 -5.08 -16.81
N PRO A 159 -4.26 -6.00 -16.57
CA PRO A 159 -4.36 -6.92 -15.43
C PRO A 159 -4.30 -6.17 -14.11
N ALA A 160 -5.21 -6.49 -13.19
CA ALA A 160 -5.32 -5.80 -11.90
C ALA A 160 -4.06 -5.93 -11.03
N TYR A 161 -3.32 -7.04 -11.13
CA TYR A 161 -2.09 -7.26 -10.38
C TYR A 161 -0.95 -6.29 -10.73
N THR A 162 -1.00 -5.66 -11.93
CA THR A 162 -0.02 -4.66 -12.37
C THR A 162 -0.23 -3.30 -11.73
N VAL A 163 -1.43 -3.08 -11.15
CA VAL A 163 -1.82 -1.80 -10.57
C VAL A 163 -1.25 -1.65 -9.16
N ASN A 164 -0.64 -0.51 -8.89
CA ASN A 164 -0.19 -0.11 -7.56
C ASN A 164 -1.26 0.71 -6.84
N LYS A 165 -1.67 1.82 -7.46
CA LYS A 165 -2.63 2.78 -6.89
C LYS A 165 -3.56 3.32 -7.97
N ILE A 166 -4.78 3.68 -7.57
CA ILE A 166 -5.71 4.43 -8.41
C ILE A 166 -5.95 5.78 -7.77
N LYS A 167 -5.76 6.87 -8.51
CA LYS A 167 -6.00 8.24 -8.06
C LYS A 167 -7.18 8.81 -8.81
N VAL A 168 -8.12 9.42 -8.08
CA VAL A 168 -9.27 10.12 -8.66
C VAL A 168 -9.23 11.57 -8.21
N PHE A 169 -9.18 12.49 -9.16
CA PHE A 169 -9.02 13.91 -8.89
C PHE A 169 -9.54 14.79 -10.02
N ASN A 170 -9.68 16.09 -9.75
CA ASN A 170 -10.00 17.08 -10.77
C ASN A 170 -8.71 17.54 -11.47
N LYS A 171 -8.61 17.31 -12.77
CA LYS A 171 -7.51 17.76 -13.64
C LYS A 171 -7.93 19.01 -14.39
N SER A 172 -7.09 20.04 -14.41
CA SER A 172 -7.34 21.24 -15.22
C SER A 172 -7.44 20.89 -16.71
N GLY A 173 -8.43 21.42 -17.37
CA GLY A 173 -8.64 21.23 -18.79
C GLY A 173 -7.67 21.98 -19.68
N ALA A 174 -7.91 21.95 -20.99
CA ALA A 174 -7.02 22.55 -21.98
C ALA A 174 -7.02 24.10 -21.88
N ALA A 175 -8.19 24.70 -21.65
CA ALA A 175 -8.31 26.15 -21.52
C ALA A 175 -7.53 26.71 -20.32
N SER A 176 -7.65 26.07 -19.15
CA SER A 176 -6.89 26.44 -17.95
C SER A 176 -5.38 26.30 -18.16
N LYS A 177 -4.95 25.24 -18.84
CA LYS A 177 -3.53 25.02 -19.14
C LYS A 177 -2.96 26.09 -20.08
N LEU A 178 -3.70 26.46 -21.14
CA LEU A 178 -3.30 27.51 -22.06
C LEU A 178 -3.27 28.88 -21.40
N ALA A 179 -4.28 29.19 -20.57
CA ALA A 179 -4.41 30.48 -19.91
C ALA A 179 -3.50 30.65 -18.70
N GLY A 180 -2.85 29.57 -18.21
CA GLY A 180 -2.02 29.60 -17.01
C GLY A 180 -2.80 29.93 -15.73
N ARG A 181 -4.14 29.89 -15.77
CA ARG A 181 -5.04 30.15 -14.65
C ARG A 181 -6.26 29.27 -14.71
N ASP A 182 -6.94 29.07 -13.56
CA ASP A 182 -8.16 28.26 -13.48
C ASP A 182 -9.30 28.96 -14.25
N MET A 183 -9.76 28.33 -15.33
CA MET A 183 -10.87 28.76 -16.17
C MET A 183 -12.17 28.02 -15.85
N GLY A 184 -12.17 27.16 -14.82
CA GLY A 184 -13.32 26.36 -14.44
C GLY A 184 -13.52 25.08 -15.26
N ASP A 185 -12.64 24.81 -16.24
CA ASP A 185 -12.69 23.62 -17.11
C ASP A 185 -12.02 22.41 -16.45
N LYS A 186 -12.55 21.94 -15.31
CA LYS A 186 -12.01 20.81 -14.57
C LYS A 186 -12.63 19.50 -15.04
N ASN A 187 -11.79 18.56 -15.41
CA ASN A 187 -12.17 17.21 -15.77
C ASN A 187 -11.95 16.27 -14.58
N TYR A 188 -12.97 15.53 -14.18
CA TYR A 188 -12.86 14.51 -13.14
C TYR A 188 -12.26 13.25 -13.76
N VAL A 189 -11.03 12.90 -13.36
CA VAL A 189 -10.23 11.86 -14.00
C VAL A 189 -9.85 10.77 -13.02
N MET A 190 -9.68 9.56 -13.56
CA MET A 190 -9.11 8.41 -12.86
C MET A 190 -7.74 8.09 -13.44
N ASP A 191 -6.70 8.10 -12.62
CA ASP A 191 -5.33 7.79 -13.03
C ASP A 191 -4.86 6.50 -12.36
N VAL A 192 -4.68 5.47 -13.16
CA VAL A 192 -4.18 4.15 -12.76
C VAL A 192 -2.66 4.19 -12.75
N LYS A 193 -2.06 4.09 -11.58
CA LYS A 193 -0.60 3.99 -11.41
C LYS A 193 -0.18 2.55 -11.38
N LEU A 194 0.66 2.15 -12.33
CA LEU A 194 1.23 0.81 -12.38
C LEU A 194 2.38 0.65 -11.39
N LYS A 195 2.65 -0.57 -10.99
CA LYS A 195 3.86 -0.94 -10.26
C LYS A 195 5.09 -0.69 -11.15
N LYS A 196 6.23 -0.42 -10.53
CA LYS A 196 7.44 -0.02 -11.26
C LYS A 196 7.89 -1.05 -12.29
N GLU A 197 7.74 -2.34 -11.95
CA GLU A 197 8.08 -3.46 -12.82
C GLU A 197 7.23 -3.57 -14.08
N TYR A 198 6.02 -2.96 -14.07
CA TYR A 198 5.07 -2.95 -15.21
C TYR A 198 4.91 -1.56 -15.84
N ALA A 199 5.67 -0.57 -15.38
CA ALA A 199 5.56 0.80 -15.89
C ALA A 199 6.10 0.95 -17.31
N VAL A 200 6.95 0.03 -17.75
CA VAL A 200 7.49 -0.07 -19.10
C VAL A 200 7.26 -1.49 -19.60
N GLY A 201 6.41 -1.67 -20.60
CA GLY A 201 6.10 -2.98 -21.15
C GLY A 201 5.33 -2.84 -22.46
N TYR A 202 5.37 -3.89 -23.27
CA TYR A 202 4.53 -4.04 -24.45
C TYR A 202 3.39 -4.98 -24.08
N MET A 203 2.17 -4.59 -24.39
CA MET A 203 0.98 -5.45 -24.27
C MET A 203 0.39 -5.61 -25.67
N GLY A 204 0.11 -6.86 -26.05
CA GLY A 204 -0.55 -7.18 -27.30
C GLY A 204 -1.19 -8.56 -27.21
N ASN A 205 -2.38 -8.69 -27.77
CA ASN A 205 -3.02 -9.97 -28.02
C ASN A 205 -2.79 -10.33 -29.49
N VAL A 206 -2.37 -11.57 -29.72
CA VAL A 206 -2.28 -12.12 -31.08
C VAL A 206 -3.31 -13.24 -31.17
N GLU A 207 -4.35 -13.02 -31.95
CA GLU A 207 -5.32 -14.07 -32.30
C GLU A 207 -4.99 -14.61 -33.68
N ALA A 208 -4.69 -15.89 -33.79
CA ALA A 208 -4.52 -16.58 -35.05
C ALA A 208 -5.68 -17.57 -35.23
N GLY A 209 -6.56 -17.32 -36.21
CA GLY A 209 -7.64 -18.21 -36.56
C GLY A 209 -7.35 -18.88 -37.91
N ALA A 210 -7.38 -20.22 -38.01
CA ALA A 210 -7.35 -20.95 -39.24
C ALA A 210 -8.78 -21.38 -39.62
N GLY A 211 -9.34 -20.75 -40.65
CA GLY A 211 -10.64 -21.17 -41.21
C GLY A 211 -10.45 -22.12 -42.38
N SER A 212 -11.38 -23.01 -42.57
CA SER A 212 -11.41 -23.98 -43.71
C SER A 212 -11.70 -23.32 -45.06
N ASN A 213 -11.76 -22.00 -45.14
CA ASN A 213 -11.98 -21.25 -46.37
C ASN A 213 -10.67 -20.53 -46.79
N PRO A 214 -10.14 -20.74 -48.02
CA PRO A 214 -8.79 -20.30 -48.38
C PRO A 214 -8.61 -18.80 -48.63
N ALA A 215 -9.49 -17.96 -48.15
CA ALA A 215 -9.40 -16.52 -48.35
C ALA A 215 -9.67 -15.78 -47.03
N GLY A 216 -8.63 -15.58 -46.23
CA GLY A 216 -8.72 -14.62 -45.14
C GLY A 216 -7.77 -14.88 -44.00
N TYR A 217 -6.63 -14.24 -44.01
CA TYR A 217 -5.84 -13.95 -42.84
C TYR A 217 -6.15 -12.52 -42.42
N THR A 218 -6.68 -12.30 -41.23
CA THR A 218 -6.69 -10.99 -40.59
C THR A 218 -5.70 -11.01 -39.44
N ILE A 219 -4.73 -10.12 -39.49
CA ILE A 219 -3.85 -9.79 -38.40
C ILE A 219 -4.32 -8.40 -37.93
N ASP A 220 -4.86 -8.32 -36.69
CA ASP A 220 -5.16 -7.07 -36.01
C ASP A 220 -4.08 -6.77 -35.00
#